data_7478131549914f7c6699c32c19efca49
#
_entry.id   7478131549914f7c6699c32c19efca49
#
_cell.length_a   1.000
_cell.length_b   1.000
_cell.length_c   1.000
_cell.angle_alpha   90.00
_cell.angle_beta   90.00
_cell.angle_gamma   90.00
#
_symmetry.space_group_name_H-M   'P 1'
#
loop_
_entity.id
_entity.type
_entity.pdbx_description
1 polymer ?
#
loop_
_entity_poly.entity_id
_entity_poly.type
_entity_poly.pdbx_seq_one_letter_code
_entity_poly.pdbx_strand_id
1 'polypeptide(L)'
;MEFIGKTMSQPKPTLPAPHQVAVNFFENTFLRSVTSNRSLVYNTWVTLSSTLLGFAFGTALGIVIAVGIVHVATLDRSLMPWIIASQTIPILAVAPMIIVVLAAIGVTGLIPKALISTYLSFFPVAVGMVKGLRSPELTHLDLMHTYNASPSQTFWKLRVPASVPFLFTSMKVAVAASLVGAVAGIGAKLLAGAYYSQTIDIWSALVAGSVVAALLVMVVGMAGRIVDRAMGGRPA
;
A
#
# COMPACT_ATOMS: atom_id res chain seq x y z
N MET A 1 -17.20 15.27 -31.25
CA MET A 1 -15.87 14.85 -31.73
C MET A 1 -14.92 16.01 -32.01
N GLU A 2 -15.36 17.13 -32.52
CA GLU A 2 -14.49 18.34 -32.79
C GLU A 2 -13.84 18.92 -31.50
N PHE A 3 -14.52 18.92 -30.37
CA PHE A 3 -13.98 19.44 -29.09
C PHE A 3 -12.76 18.62 -28.64
N ILE A 4 -12.83 17.30 -28.74
CA ILE A 4 -11.75 16.39 -28.36
C ILE A 4 -10.56 16.53 -29.29
N GLY A 5 -10.79 16.70 -30.60
CA GLY A 5 -9.72 16.90 -31.59
C GLY A 5 -8.96 18.21 -31.37
N LYS A 6 -9.66 19.31 -31.05
CA LYS A 6 -9.04 20.61 -30.73
C LYS A 6 -8.21 20.59 -29.47
N THR A 7 -8.66 19.88 -28.40
CA THR A 7 -7.91 19.77 -27.15
C THR A 7 -6.68 18.88 -27.28
N MET A 8 -6.69 17.90 -28.19
CA MET A 8 -5.54 17.01 -28.43
C MET A 8 -4.40 17.65 -29.24
N SER A 9 -4.69 18.68 -30.05
CA SER A 9 -3.71 19.36 -30.86
C SER A 9 -3.04 20.57 -30.19
N GLN A 10 -3.45 20.95 -29.00
CA GLN A 10 -2.87 22.08 -28.25
C GLN A 10 -1.49 21.72 -27.67
N PRO A 11 -0.55 22.69 -27.53
CA PRO A 11 0.75 22.48 -26.91
C PRO A 11 0.67 21.97 -25.45
N LYS A 12 -0.44 22.28 -24.78
CA LYS A 12 -0.78 21.78 -23.41
C LYS A 12 -2.22 21.24 -23.40
N PRO A 13 -2.48 20.07 -23.98
CA PRO A 13 -3.82 19.53 -24.07
C PRO A 13 -4.37 19.16 -22.71
N THR A 14 -5.64 19.45 -22.44
CA THR A 14 -6.34 19.02 -21.23
C THR A 14 -6.51 17.49 -21.21
N LEU A 15 -6.70 16.90 -22.39
CA LEU A 15 -6.70 15.44 -22.63
C LEU A 15 -5.62 15.13 -23.67
N PRO A 16 -4.44 14.63 -23.26
CA PRO A 16 -3.39 14.27 -24.20
C PRO A 16 -3.77 13.03 -25.00
N ALA A 17 -3.32 13.01 -26.25
CA ALA A 17 -3.49 11.82 -27.06
C ALA A 17 -2.63 10.65 -26.54
N PRO A 18 -3.08 9.39 -26.64
CA PRO A 18 -2.35 8.23 -26.12
C PRO A 18 -0.89 8.15 -26.63
N HIS A 19 -0.64 8.51 -27.88
CA HIS A 19 0.71 8.52 -28.46
C HIS A 19 1.62 9.57 -27.78
N GLN A 20 1.09 10.75 -27.40
CA GLN A 20 1.86 11.78 -26.69
C GLN A 20 2.26 11.30 -25.30
N VAL A 21 1.36 10.61 -24.62
CA VAL A 21 1.66 9.99 -23.32
C VAL A 21 2.72 8.90 -23.48
N ALA A 22 2.59 8.05 -24.50
CA ALA A 22 3.55 6.98 -24.78
C ALA A 22 4.96 7.52 -25.10
N VAL A 23 5.06 8.55 -25.96
CA VAL A 23 6.33 9.20 -26.30
C VAL A 23 6.95 9.84 -25.04
N ASN A 24 6.18 10.63 -24.29
CA ASN A 24 6.66 11.27 -23.05
C ASN A 24 7.10 10.24 -22.01
N PHE A 25 6.34 9.13 -21.86
CA PHE A 25 6.70 8.02 -20.99
C PHE A 25 8.05 7.42 -21.41
N PHE A 26 8.23 7.14 -22.70
CA PHE A 26 9.47 6.59 -23.23
C PHE A 26 10.66 7.54 -23.05
N GLU A 27 10.50 8.81 -23.38
CA GLU A 27 11.54 9.83 -23.20
C GLU A 27 11.96 9.98 -21.72
N ASN A 28 10.99 10.06 -20.81
CA ASN A 28 11.26 10.24 -19.38
C ASN A 28 11.79 8.96 -18.71
N THR A 29 11.60 7.78 -19.35
CA THR A 29 12.07 6.49 -18.82
C THR A 29 13.44 6.13 -19.36
N PHE A 30 13.68 6.27 -20.67
CA PHE A 30 14.85 5.72 -21.34
C PHE A 30 15.86 6.76 -21.81
N LEU A 31 15.42 7.97 -22.18
CA LEU A 31 16.30 8.99 -22.75
C LEU A 31 16.87 9.96 -21.71
N ARG A 32 16.26 10.02 -20.53
CA ARG A 32 16.78 10.86 -19.42
C ARG A 32 17.71 10.09 -18.50
N SER A 33 18.74 10.77 -18.01
CA SER A 33 19.68 10.21 -17.04
C SER A 33 18.92 9.74 -15.79
N VAL A 34 19.22 8.53 -15.33
CA VAL A 34 18.53 7.84 -14.20
C VAL A 34 18.60 8.66 -12.91
N THR A 35 19.64 9.49 -12.74
CA THR A 35 19.85 10.34 -11.55
C THR A 35 19.09 11.65 -11.58
N SER A 36 18.44 12.01 -12.70
CA SER A 36 17.70 13.25 -12.83
C SER A 36 16.37 13.20 -12.06
N ASN A 37 16.06 14.24 -11.27
CA ASN A 37 14.76 14.40 -10.60
C ASN A 37 13.56 14.43 -11.58
N ARG A 38 13.82 14.66 -12.87
CA ARG A 38 12.81 14.60 -13.93
C ARG A 38 12.61 13.20 -14.50
N SER A 39 13.54 12.26 -14.27
CA SER A 39 13.43 10.87 -14.73
C SER A 39 12.27 10.16 -14.04
N LEU A 40 11.47 9.39 -14.80
CA LEU A 40 10.46 8.50 -14.24
C LEU A 40 11.09 7.38 -13.44
N VAL A 41 12.22 6.86 -13.86
CA VAL A 41 12.95 5.79 -13.16
C VAL A 41 13.37 6.22 -11.77
N TYR A 42 13.98 7.42 -11.63
CA TYR A 42 14.34 7.96 -10.32
C TYR A 42 13.14 8.14 -9.40
N ASN A 43 12.06 8.75 -9.91
CA ASN A 43 10.85 8.98 -9.13
C ASN A 43 10.14 7.66 -8.76
N THR A 44 10.19 6.66 -9.64
CA THR A 44 9.69 5.32 -9.35
C THR A 44 10.50 4.66 -8.24
N TRP A 45 11.83 4.76 -8.26
CA TRP A 45 12.70 4.23 -7.21
C TRP A 45 12.44 4.89 -5.86
N VAL A 46 12.31 6.21 -5.81
CA VAL A 46 11.97 6.96 -4.59
C VAL A 46 10.60 6.54 -4.05
N THR A 47 9.62 6.37 -4.93
CA THR A 47 8.29 5.88 -4.55
C THR A 47 8.36 4.45 -4.04
N LEU A 48 9.03 3.55 -4.77
CA LEU A 48 9.14 2.14 -4.42
C LEU A 48 9.83 1.92 -3.08
N SER A 49 10.95 2.61 -2.83
CA SER A 49 11.70 2.49 -1.57
C SER A 49 10.87 2.96 -0.37
N SER A 50 10.17 4.10 -0.47
CA SER A 50 9.31 4.60 0.60
C SER A 50 8.08 3.72 0.82
N THR A 51 7.48 3.21 -0.26
CA THR A 51 6.33 2.31 -0.22
C THR A 51 6.70 0.98 0.43
N LEU A 52 7.80 0.33 0.00
CA LEU A 52 8.23 -0.95 0.56
C LEU A 52 8.59 -0.84 2.03
N LEU A 53 9.31 0.21 2.41
CA LEU A 53 9.66 0.44 3.81
C LEU A 53 8.40 0.67 4.65
N GLY A 54 7.53 1.55 4.21
CA GLY A 54 6.26 1.83 4.90
C GLY A 54 5.33 0.63 4.95
N PHE A 55 5.24 -0.15 3.87
CA PHE A 55 4.47 -1.38 3.82
C PHE A 55 5.01 -2.44 4.78
N ALA A 56 6.33 -2.61 4.88
CA ALA A 56 6.94 -3.55 5.81
C ALA A 56 6.64 -3.18 7.27
N PHE A 57 6.85 -1.91 7.64
CA PHE A 57 6.51 -1.43 8.99
C PHE A 57 5.01 -1.47 9.28
N GLY A 58 4.17 -1.07 8.32
CA GLY A 58 2.72 -1.12 8.46
C GLY A 58 2.19 -2.55 8.61
N THR A 59 2.75 -3.49 7.85
CA THR A 59 2.42 -4.91 7.98
C THR A 59 2.82 -5.45 9.35
N ALA A 60 4.05 -5.20 9.80
CA ALA A 60 4.52 -5.62 11.12
C ALA A 60 3.64 -5.04 12.24
N LEU A 61 3.39 -3.72 12.19
CA LEU A 61 2.53 -3.04 13.15
C LEU A 61 1.11 -3.59 13.14
N GLY A 62 0.52 -3.80 11.95
CA GLY A 62 -0.82 -4.36 11.79
C GLY A 62 -0.95 -5.77 12.39
N ILE A 63 0.05 -6.64 12.17
CA ILE A 63 0.08 -7.98 12.76
C ILE A 63 0.19 -7.91 14.28
N VAL A 64 1.09 -7.09 14.83
CA VAL A 64 1.27 -6.93 16.28
C VAL A 64 -0.02 -6.44 16.95
N ILE A 65 -0.64 -5.42 16.38
CA ILE A 65 -1.93 -4.90 16.86
C ILE A 65 -3.01 -5.97 16.81
N ALA A 66 -3.12 -6.70 15.70
CA ALA A 66 -4.13 -7.76 15.53
C ALA A 66 -3.96 -8.88 16.55
N VAL A 67 -2.72 -9.31 16.80
CA VAL A 67 -2.42 -10.31 17.83
C VAL A 67 -2.83 -9.80 19.21
N GLY A 68 -2.52 -8.56 19.55
CA GLY A 68 -2.93 -7.92 20.80
C GLY A 68 -4.45 -7.88 20.97
N ILE A 69 -5.18 -7.46 19.91
CA ILE A 69 -6.65 -7.38 19.90
C ILE A 69 -7.30 -8.74 20.12
N VAL A 70 -6.75 -9.79 19.51
CA VAL A 70 -7.33 -11.15 19.64
C VAL A 70 -7.07 -11.78 21.01
N HIS A 71 -5.96 -11.43 21.68
CA HIS A 71 -5.64 -11.97 22.99
C HIS A 71 -6.24 -11.18 24.16
N VAL A 72 -6.47 -9.87 23.98
CA VAL A 72 -6.88 -8.97 25.07
C VAL A 72 -8.18 -8.27 24.71
N ALA A 73 -9.28 -8.71 25.35
CA ALA A 73 -10.62 -8.14 25.09
C ALA A 73 -10.71 -6.61 25.33
N THR A 74 -9.92 -6.09 26.27
CA THR A 74 -9.84 -4.64 26.51
C THR A 74 -9.24 -3.92 25.32
N LEU A 75 -8.20 -4.47 24.70
CA LEU A 75 -7.60 -3.89 23.47
C LEU A 75 -8.57 -3.93 22.28
N ASP A 76 -9.35 -5.00 22.16
CA ASP A 76 -10.39 -5.09 21.13
C ASP A 76 -11.39 -3.94 21.25
N ARG A 77 -11.95 -3.75 22.43
CA ARG A 77 -12.96 -2.71 22.69
C ARG A 77 -12.40 -1.30 22.58
N SER A 78 -11.12 -1.11 22.92
CA SER A 78 -10.48 0.20 22.90
C SER A 78 -9.91 0.55 21.54
N LEU A 79 -9.12 -0.35 20.91
CA LEU A 79 -8.35 -0.03 19.71
C LEU A 79 -9.17 -0.14 18.41
N MET A 80 -10.09 -1.11 18.30
CA MET A 80 -10.84 -1.29 17.04
C MET A 80 -11.61 -0.04 16.60
N PRO A 81 -12.34 0.69 17.47
CA PRO A 81 -12.99 1.93 17.08
C PRO A 81 -12.00 2.98 16.57
N TRP A 82 -10.82 3.11 17.22
CA TRP A 82 -9.78 4.05 16.80
C TRP A 82 -9.12 3.66 15.48
N ILE A 83 -8.88 2.37 15.25
CA ILE A 83 -8.35 1.85 14.00
C ILE A 83 -9.30 2.18 12.85
N ILE A 84 -10.61 1.99 13.04
CA ILE A 84 -11.63 2.33 12.04
C ILE A 84 -11.72 3.84 11.85
N ALA A 85 -11.76 4.61 12.94
CA ALA A 85 -11.83 6.06 12.89
C ALA A 85 -10.60 6.70 12.21
N SER A 86 -9.42 6.08 12.34
CA SER A 86 -8.20 6.57 11.69
C SER A 86 -8.33 6.68 10.16
N GLN A 87 -9.19 5.87 9.55
CA GLN A 87 -9.41 5.88 8.10
C GLN A 87 -10.26 7.07 7.61
N THR A 88 -10.94 7.77 8.52
CA THR A 88 -11.69 8.98 8.17
C THR A 88 -10.78 10.19 7.97
N ILE A 89 -9.53 10.11 8.43
CA ILE A 89 -8.55 11.19 8.29
C ILE A 89 -8.08 11.26 6.84
N PRO A 90 -8.27 12.38 6.13
CA PRO A 90 -7.82 12.53 4.74
C PRO A 90 -6.30 12.66 4.70
N ILE A 91 -5.61 11.54 4.62
CA ILE A 91 -4.14 11.47 4.72
C ILE A 91 -3.43 12.39 3.71
N LEU A 92 -3.99 12.58 2.51
CA LEU A 92 -3.43 13.48 1.50
C LEU A 92 -3.40 14.94 1.95
N ALA A 93 -4.32 15.35 2.84
CA ALA A 93 -4.30 16.68 3.44
C ALA A 93 -3.29 16.78 4.59
N VAL A 94 -3.11 15.70 5.35
CA VAL A 94 -2.21 15.64 6.52
C VAL A 94 -0.77 15.35 6.12
N ALA A 95 -0.52 14.66 5.02
CA ALA A 95 0.81 14.25 4.57
C ALA A 95 1.80 15.42 4.44
N PRO A 96 1.47 16.58 3.85
CA PRO A 96 2.38 17.73 3.81
C PRO A 96 2.75 18.24 5.21
N MET A 97 1.79 18.24 6.14
CA MET A 97 2.04 18.67 7.52
C MET A 97 3.02 17.73 8.23
N ILE A 98 2.87 16.41 8.07
CA ILE A 98 3.81 15.42 8.62
C ILE A 98 5.22 15.67 8.10
N ILE A 99 5.36 15.93 6.80
CA ILE A 99 6.66 16.19 6.17
C ILE A 99 7.29 17.47 6.76
N VAL A 100 6.52 18.55 6.91
CA VAL A 100 7.02 19.82 7.44
C VAL A 100 7.41 19.69 8.91
N VAL A 101 6.59 19.05 9.74
CA VAL A 101 6.87 18.87 11.18
C VAL A 101 8.11 18.00 11.38
N LEU A 102 8.26 16.91 10.63
CA LEU A 102 9.45 16.06 10.71
C LEU A 102 10.71 16.77 10.18
N ALA A 103 10.59 17.59 9.14
CA ALA A 103 11.70 18.40 8.65
C ALA A 103 12.16 19.43 9.69
N ALA A 104 11.26 20.01 10.47
CA ALA A 104 11.60 20.96 11.53
C ALA A 104 12.47 20.36 12.64
N ILE A 105 12.36 19.04 12.88
CA ILE A 105 13.20 18.29 13.83
C ILE A 105 14.38 17.59 13.15
N GLY A 106 14.69 17.94 11.90
CA GLY A 106 15.82 17.40 11.14
C GLY A 106 15.57 16.06 10.45
N VAL A 107 14.35 15.49 10.54
CA VAL A 107 14.00 14.21 9.90
C VAL A 107 13.44 14.46 8.50
N THR A 108 14.27 14.23 7.49
CA THR A 108 13.95 14.48 6.08
C THR A 108 14.14 13.23 5.21
N GLY A 109 13.82 13.32 3.94
CA GLY A 109 14.12 12.27 2.94
C GLY A 109 13.11 11.13 2.94
N LEU A 110 13.57 9.90 3.18
CA LEU A 110 12.77 8.67 3.04
C LEU A 110 11.80 8.45 4.22
N ILE A 111 12.20 8.83 5.43
CA ILE A 111 11.48 8.49 6.68
C ILE A 111 10.07 9.09 6.74
N PRO A 112 9.86 10.42 6.51
CA PRO A 112 8.52 10.99 6.51
C PRO A 112 7.56 10.30 5.53
N LYS A 113 8.07 9.94 4.36
CA LYS A 113 7.33 9.26 3.29
C LYS A 113 6.96 7.83 3.68
N ALA A 114 7.92 7.10 4.26
CA ALA A 114 7.68 5.76 4.77
C ALA A 114 6.67 5.77 5.93
N LEU A 115 6.67 6.78 6.79
CA LEU A 115 5.71 6.93 7.88
C LEU A 115 4.26 7.06 7.34
N ILE A 116 4.06 7.90 6.31
CA ILE A 116 2.76 8.06 5.66
C ILE A 116 2.31 6.73 5.02
N SER A 117 3.21 6.04 4.34
CA SER A 117 2.94 4.72 3.76
C SER A 117 2.65 3.67 4.83
N THR A 118 3.34 3.71 5.98
CA THR A 118 3.06 2.87 7.16
C THR A 118 1.65 3.09 7.67
N TYR A 119 1.24 4.35 7.83
CA TYR A 119 -0.09 4.70 8.29
C TYR A 119 -1.18 4.14 7.38
N LEU A 120 -1.01 4.21 6.07
CA LEU A 120 -2.00 3.69 5.12
C LEU A 120 -2.03 2.15 5.03
N SER A 121 -0.90 1.50 5.28
CA SER A 121 -0.80 0.05 5.15
C SER A 121 -1.16 -0.71 6.42
N PHE A 122 -0.98 -0.14 7.63
CA PHE A 122 -1.25 -0.89 8.86
C PHE A 122 -2.71 -1.28 9.03
N PHE A 123 -3.65 -0.41 8.64
CA PHE A 123 -5.08 -0.64 8.85
C PHE A 123 -5.61 -1.87 8.12
N PRO A 124 -5.45 -2.00 6.77
CA PRO A 124 -5.94 -3.18 6.07
C PRO A 124 -5.36 -4.47 6.65
N VAL A 125 -4.07 -4.44 7.03
CA VAL A 125 -3.40 -5.61 7.62
C VAL A 125 -3.94 -5.92 9.00
N ALA A 126 -4.11 -4.91 9.87
CA ALA A 126 -4.65 -5.11 11.21
C ALA A 126 -6.05 -5.74 11.17
N VAL A 127 -6.97 -5.15 10.39
CA VAL A 127 -8.34 -5.65 10.25
C VAL A 127 -8.38 -7.03 9.61
N GLY A 128 -7.61 -7.24 8.52
CA GLY A 128 -7.55 -8.52 7.84
C GLY A 128 -6.98 -9.62 8.73
N MET A 129 -5.94 -9.32 9.49
CA MET A 129 -5.33 -10.29 10.42
C MET A 129 -6.22 -10.61 11.61
N VAL A 130 -6.93 -9.61 12.20
CA VAL A 130 -7.95 -9.87 13.24
C VAL A 130 -9.03 -10.79 12.70
N LYS A 131 -9.56 -10.52 11.49
CA LYS A 131 -10.56 -11.36 10.84
C LYS A 131 -10.03 -12.78 10.62
N GLY A 132 -8.78 -12.90 10.16
CA GLY A 132 -8.13 -14.19 9.92
C GLY A 132 -7.89 -14.98 11.20
N LEU A 133 -7.40 -14.36 12.27
CA LEU A 133 -7.19 -15.03 13.55
C LEU A 133 -8.50 -15.48 14.24
N ARG A 134 -9.62 -14.87 13.83
CA ARG A 134 -10.97 -15.23 14.30
C ARG A 134 -11.74 -16.14 13.32
N SER A 135 -11.14 -16.50 12.19
CA SER A 135 -11.81 -17.29 11.15
C SER A 135 -12.01 -18.78 11.46
N PRO A 136 -11.24 -19.46 12.36
CA PRO A 136 -11.49 -20.86 12.66
C PRO A 136 -12.92 -21.09 13.13
N GLU A 137 -13.57 -22.11 12.57
CA GLU A 137 -14.91 -22.54 12.97
C GLU A 137 -14.95 -23.05 14.40
N LEU A 138 -16.10 -22.92 15.06
CA LEU A 138 -16.30 -23.38 16.43
C LEU A 138 -15.96 -24.86 16.58
N THR A 139 -16.33 -25.69 15.59
CA THR A 139 -16.02 -27.13 15.55
C THR A 139 -14.51 -27.41 15.68
N HIS A 140 -13.67 -26.62 15.00
CA HIS A 140 -12.22 -26.78 15.11
C HIS A 140 -11.69 -26.34 16.49
N LEU A 141 -12.30 -25.30 17.08
CA LEU A 141 -11.95 -24.84 18.41
C LEU A 141 -12.36 -25.86 19.49
N ASP A 142 -13.54 -26.46 19.35
CA ASP A 142 -14.03 -27.52 20.22
C ASP A 142 -13.19 -28.79 20.13
N LEU A 143 -12.71 -29.12 18.91
CA LEU A 143 -11.77 -30.20 18.71
C LEU A 143 -10.46 -29.96 19.47
N MET A 144 -9.89 -28.75 19.36
CA MET A 144 -8.68 -28.38 20.11
C MET A 144 -8.90 -28.48 21.62
N HIS A 145 -10.09 -28.10 22.10
CA HIS A 145 -10.47 -28.21 23.49
C HIS A 145 -10.58 -29.68 23.93
N THR A 146 -11.19 -30.55 23.11
CA THR A 146 -11.31 -32.00 23.36
C THR A 146 -9.92 -32.65 23.46
N TYR A 147 -8.94 -32.21 22.67
CA TYR A 147 -7.55 -32.68 22.80
C TYR A 147 -6.77 -31.99 23.91
N ASN A 148 -7.43 -31.24 24.79
CA ASN A 148 -6.81 -30.50 25.89
C ASN A 148 -5.62 -29.61 25.43
N ALA A 149 -5.77 -29.00 24.23
CA ALA A 149 -4.75 -28.13 23.69
C ALA A 149 -4.66 -26.82 24.50
N SER A 150 -3.46 -26.38 24.81
CA SER A 150 -3.23 -25.10 25.47
C SER A 150 -3.64 -23.92 24.58
N PRO A 151 -3.95 -22.73 25.13
CA PRO A 151 -4.23 -21.53 24.35
C PRO A 151 -3.14 -21.19 23.35
N SER A 152 -1.89 -21.38 23.70
CA SER A 152 -0.74 -21.19 22.82
C SER A 152 -0.72 -22.20 21.65
N GLN A 153 -1.05 -23.46 21.92
CA GLN A 153 -1.16 -24.47 20.86
C GLN A 153 -2.31 -24.14 19.88
N THR A 154 -3.46 -23.76 20.42
CA THR A 154 -4.61 -23.31 19.60
C THR A 154 -4.25 -22.08 18.75
N PHE A 155 -3.51 -21.15 19.31
CA PHE A 155 -3.06 -19.96 18.58
C PHE A 155 -2.11 -20.35 17.42
N TRP A 156 -1.00 -21.01 17.71
CA TRP A 156 0.02 -21.29 16.71
C TRP A 156 -0.34 -22.39 15.72
N LYS A 157 -1.10 -23.41 16.14
CA LYS A 157 -1.43 -24.57 15.28
C LYS A 157 -2.76 -24.42 14.52
N LEU A 158 -3.67 -23.57 14.99
CA LEU A 158 -4.97 -23.39 14.35
C LEU A 158 -5.18 -21.95 13.86
N ARG A 159 -5.10 -20.94 14.74
CA ARG A 159 -5.46 -19.57 14.40
C ARG A 159 -4.46 -18.92 13.43
N VAL A 160 -3.17 -19.07 13.66
CA VAL A 160 -2.13 -18.48 12.79
C VAL A 160 -2.19 -19.09 11.38
N PRO A 161 -2.19 -20.41 11.17
CA PRO A 161 -2.33 -20.97 9.81
C PRO A 161 -3.63 -20.54 9.12
N ALA A 162 -4.75 -20.55 9.83
CA ALA A 162 -6.03 -20.11 9.29
C ALA A 162 -6.06 -18.62 8.89
N SER A 163 -5.22 -17.79 9.53
CA SER A 163 -5.16 -16.36 9.24
C SER A 163 -4.33 -15.99 8.01
N VAL A 164 -3.45 -16.88 7.53
CA VAL A 164 -2.51 -16.58 6.44
C VAL A 164 -3.20 -16.14 5.14
N PRO A 165 -4.26 -16.78 4.63
CA PRO A 165 -4.95 -16.31 3.43
C PRO A 165 -5.53 -14.90 3.59
N PHE A 166 -6.06 -14.58 4.78
CA PHE A 166 -6.57 -13.26 5.11
C PHE A 166 -5.46 -12.21 5.18
N LEU A 167 -4.30 -12.58 5.74
CA LEU A 167 -3.13 -11.73 5.78
C LEU A 167 -2.69 -11.33 4.37
N PHE A 168 -2.48 -12.29 3.47
CA PHE A 168 -2.06 -11.98 2.10
C PHE A 168 -3.11 -11.22 1.31
N THR A 169 -4.40 -11.48 1.55
CA THR A 169 -5.49 -10.70 0.95
C THR A 169 -5.45 -9.25 1.41
N SER A 170 -5.27 -9.01 2.70
CA SER A 170 -5.16 -7.65 3.24
C SER A 170 -3.85 -6.95 2.85
N MET A 171 -2.75 -7.69 2.71
CA MET A 171 -1.47 -7.17 2.23
C MET A 171 -1.55 -6.65 0.78
N LYS A 172 -2.35 -7.27 -0.09
CA LYS A 172 -2.59 -6.74 -1.45
C LYS A 172 -3.25 -5.36 -1.41
N VAL A 173 -4.22 -5.17 -0.53
CA VAL A 173 -4.88 -3.87 -0.32
C VAL A 173 -3.90 -2.88 0.31
N ALA A 174 -3.16 -3.32 1.32
CA ALA A 174 -2.19 -2.50 2.04
C ALA A 174 -1.07 -1.97 1.15
N VAL A 175 -0.51 -2.82 0.26
CA VAL A 175 0.56 -2.39 -0.65
C VAL A 175 0.07 -1.38 -1.69
N ALA A 176 -1.16 -1.53 -2.18
CA ALA A 176 -1.77 -0.54 -3.06
C ALA A 176 -2.02 0.80 -2.32
N ALA A 177 -2.53 0.74 -1.09
CA ALA A 177 -2.75 1.92 -0.26
C ALA A 177 -1.44 2.63 0.10
N SER A 178 -0.37 1.88 0.42
CA SER A 178 0.94 2.44 0.76
C SER A 178 1.59 3.18 -0.41
N LEU A 179 1.31 2.76 -1.65
CA LEU A 179 1.77 3.46 -2.85
C LEU A 179 1.11 4.85 -2.99
N VAL A 180 -0.18 4.97 -2.64
CA VAL A 180 -0.87 6.27 -2.61
C VAL A 180 -0.25 7.20 -1.56
N GLY A 181 0.20 6.65 -0.43
CA GLY A 181 0.89 7.39 0.62
C GLY A 181 2.29 7.88 0.25
N ALA A 182 2.90 7.30 -0.77
CA ALA A 182 4.18 7.75 -1.29
C ALA A 182 4.02 9.06 -2.10
N VAL A 183 3.65 10.15 -1.41
CA VAL A 183 3.44 11.51 -1.96
C VAL A 183 4.70 12.08 -2.62
N ALA A 184 5.83 11.41 -2.46
CA ALA A 184 7.10 11.74 -3.10
C ALA A 184 7.34 10.87 -4.34
N GLY A 185 8.22 11.32 -5.21
CA GLY A 185 8.50 10.61 -6.46
C GLY A 185 7.36 10.78 -7.46
N ILE A 186 6.66 9.70 -7.80
CA ILE A 186 5.55 9.75 -8.77
C ILE A 186 4.42 10.68 -8.27
N GLY A 187 4.06 10.62 -6.99
CA GLY A 187 3.04 11.50 -6.40
C GLY A 187 3.42 12.98 -6.46
N ALA A 188 4.69 13.32 -6.20
CA ALA A 188 5.18 14.70 -6.35
C ALA A 188 5.12 15.17 -7.82
N LYS A 189 5.39 14.29 -8.79
CA LYS A 189 5.22 14.61 -10.22
C LYS A 189 3.75 14.87 -10.57
N LEU A 190 2.82 14.11 -10.03
CA LEU A 190 1.39 14.34 -10.25
C LEU A 190 0.97 15.72 -9.72
N LEU A 191 1.38 16.07 -8.50
CA LEU A 191 1.10 17.37 -7.91
C LEU A 191 1.76 18.52 -8.71
N ALA A 192 3.05 18.41 -9.01
CA ALA A 192 3.75 19.42 -9.80
C ALA A 192 3.13 19.58 -11.19
N GLY A 193 2.76 18.48 -11.85
CA GLY A 193 2.06 18.49 -13.12
C GLY A 193 0.73 19.24 -13.06
N ALA A 194 -0.03 19.06 -11.97
CA ALA A 194 -1.28 19.76 -11.75
C ALA A 194 -1.07 21.26 -11.54
N TYR A 195 -0.09 21.66 -10.73
CA TYR A 195 0.23 23.07 -10.50
C TYR A 195 0.77 23.78 -11.76
N TYR A 196 1.60 23.12 -12.55
CA TYR A 196 2.22 23.72 -13.73
C TYR A 196 1.48 23.42 -15.04
N SER A 197 0.27 22.84 -14.97
CA SER A 197 -0.54 22.44 -16.12
C SER A 197 0.21 21.54 -17.13
N GLN A 198 1.05 20.63 -16.60
CA GLN A 198 1.83 19.66 -17.41
C GLN A 198 1.06 18.34 -17.53
N THR A 199 -0.05 18.38 -18.24
CA THR A 199 -1.02 17.29 -18.32
C THR A 199 -0.40 15.99 -18.84
N ILE A 200 0.50 16.08 -19.83
CA ILE A 200 1.16 14.90 -20.41
C ILE A 200 2.05 14.21 -19.35
N ASP A 201 2.77 14.97 -18.52
CA ASP A 201 3.59 14.42 -17.45
C ASP A 201 2.74 13.77 -16.34
N ILE A 202 1.54 14.31 -16.06
CA ILE A 202 0.57 13.71 -15.13
C ILE A 202 0.17 12.32 -15.64
N TRP A 203 -0.23 12.20 -16.89
CA TRP A 203 -0.69 10.94 -17.47
C TRP A 203 0.44 9.89 -17.53
N SER A 204 1.65 10.29 -17.91
CA SER A 204 2.79 9.36 -17.92
C SER A 204 3.19 8.92 -16.52
N ALA A 205 3.15 9.81 -15.52
CA ALA A 205 3.37 9.45 -14.13
C ALA A 205 2.27 8.52 -13.56
N LEU A 206 1.02 8.72 -14.00
CA LEU A 206 -0.12 7.89 -13.62
C LEU A 206 0.02 6.47 -14.16
N VAL A 207 0.42 6.33 -15.44
CA VAL A 207 0.72 5.02 -16.06
C VAL A 207 1.86 4.33 -15.32
N ALA A 208 2.97 5.05 -15.02
CA ALA A 208 4.08 4.49 -14.25
C ALA A 208 3.65 4.00 -12.87
N GLY A 209 2.87 4.80 -12.14
CA GLY A 209 2.34 4.44 -10.83
C GLY A 209 1.43 3.21 -10.88
N SER A 210 0.56 3.12 -11.89
CA SER A 210 -0.34 1.99 -12.08
C SER A 210 0.42 0.68 -12.37
N VAL A 211 1.47 0.75 -13.20
CA VAL A 211 2.33 -0.41 -13.48
C VAL A 211 3.04 -0.87 -12.21
N VAL A 212 3.62 0.05 -11.44
CA VAL A 212 4.29 -0.27 -10.17
C VAL A 212 3.30 -0.89 -9.17
N ALA A 213 2.10 -0.32 -9.04
CA ALA A 213 1.06 -0.86 -8.16
C ALA A 213 0.67 -2.29 -8.57
N ALA A 214 0.43 -2.52 -9.85
CA ALA A 214 0.08 -3.85 -10.36
C ALA A 214 1.19 -4.89 -10.11
N LEU A 215 2.45 -4.51 -10.34
CA LEU A 215 3.60 -5.37 -10.07
C LEU A 215 3.73 -5.72 -8.57
N LEU A 216 3.59 -4.74 -7.68
CA LEU A 216 3.64 -4.97 -6.24
C LEU A 216 2.51 -5.89 -5.75
N VAL A 217 1.28 -5.64 -6.20
CA VAL A 217 0.13 -6.49 -5.86
C VAL A 217 0.33 -7.92 -6.41
N MET A 218 0.89 -8.05 -7.62
CA MET A 218 1.22 -9.35 -8.21
C MET A 218 2.28 -10.09 -7.38
N VAL A 219 3.35 -9.43 -6.96
CA VAL A 219 4.40 -10.02 -6.11
C VAL A 219 3.83 -10.51 -4.78
N VAL A 220 3.04 -9.69 -4.09
CA VAL A 220 2.36 -10.08 -2.85
C VAL A 220 1.41 -11.25 -3.10
N GLY A 221 0.67 -11.24 -4.21
CA GLY A 221 -0.23 -12.32 -4.59
C GLY A 221 0.50 -13.64 -4.92
N MET A 222 1.67 -13.56 -5.55
CA MET A 222 2.53 -14.74 -5.78
C MET A 222 3.09 -15.29 -4.47
N ALA A 223 3.58 -14.43 -3.58
CA ALA A 223 4.06 -14.83 -2.27
C ALA A 223 2.95 -15.55 -1.47
N GLY A 224 1.71 -15.01 -1.47
CA GLY A 224 0.56 -15.67 -0.85
C GLY A 224 0.31 -17.07 -1.40
N ARG A 225 0.26 -17.22 -2.73
CA ARG A 225 0.06 -18.53 -3.38
C ARG A 225 1.16 -19.54 -3.05
N ILE A 226 2.42 -19.10 -2.93
CA ILE A 226 3.53 -19.99 -2.56
C ILE A 226 3.35 -20.45 -1.11
N VAL A 227 3.02 -19.55 -0.19
CA VAL A 227 2.81 -19.90 1.21
C VAL A 227 1.60 -20.81 1.39
N ASP A 228 0.47 -20.53 0.72
CA ASP A 228 -0.72 -21.36 0.76
C ASP A 228 -0.44 -22.79 0.26
N ARG A 229 0.33 -22.94 -0.81
CA ARG A 229 0.78 -24.26 -1.32
C ARG A 229 1.68 -24.97 -0.33
N ALA A 230 2.62 -24.26 0.31
CA ALA A 230 3.52 -24.82 1.30
C ALA A 230 2.78 -25.32 2.57
N MET A 231 1.64 -24.69 2.90
CA MET A 231 0.79 -25.12 4.01
C MET A 231 -0.20 -26.23 3.64
N GLY A 232 -0.18 -26.77 2.42
CA GLY A 232 -1.08 -27.83 1.98
C GLY A 232 -2.47 -27.36 1.56
N GLY A 233 -2.66 -26.04 1.40
CA GLY A 233 -3.89 -25.45 0.88
C GLY A 233 -4.09 -25.79 -0.61
N ARG A 234 -5.33 -26.16 -0.99
CA ARG A 234 -5.68 -26.26 -2.41
C ARG A 234 -5.75 -24.84 -2.98
N PRO A 235 -5.15 -24.59 -4.16
CA PRO A 235 -5.30 -23.29 -4.83
C PRO A 235 -6.80 -23.06 -5.12
N ALA A 236 -7.32 -21.93 -4.64
CA ALA A 236 -8.65 -21.44 -4.99
C ALA A 236 -8.63 -20.85 -6.41
#